data_a01504420f163efea2b1c681d670b603
#
_entry.id   a01504420f163efea2b1c681d670b603
#
_cell.length_a   1.000
_cell.length_b   1.000
_cell.length_c   1.000
_cell.angle_alpha   90.00
_cell.angle_beta   90.00
_cell.angle_gamma   90.00
#
_symmetry.space_group_name_H-M   'P 1'
#
loop_
_entity.id
_entity.type
_entity.pdbx_description
1 polymer ?
#
loop_
_entity_poly.entity_id
_entity_poly.type
_entity_poly.pdbx_seq_one_letter_code
_entity_poly.pdbx_strand_id
1 'polypeptide(L)'
;MSPRKILATMTATAALMAGPVLAAEASTTTAFSQQTRAAGLSAAQTAGLQQQVDALLASDPSARQVSANKLSTAGGTVVLRAPGQTETRDLASPDTALACGNGHLCITDGNGNNYDYYRCGYYDFNGVGNGTFNNNQTSGTRARFYNSDGSERWSNVAKDTGTANWTPVFHIRPC
;
A
#
# COMPACT_ATOMS: atom_id res chain seq x y z
N MET A 1 21.18 76.23 12.32
CA MET A 1 20.23 75.32 13.00
C MET A 1 19.83 74.20 12.01
N SER A 2 20.47 73.05 12.15
CA SER A 2 20.18 71.86 11.29
C SER A 2 19.35 70.89 12.06
N PRO A 3 18.27 70.32 11.48
CA PRO A 3 17.55 69.29 12.13
C PRO A 3 18.19 67.90 11.81
N ARG A 4 18.47 67.15 12.86
CA ARG A 4 18.95 65.75 12.81
C ARG A 4 17.83 64.84 12.36
N LYS A 5 18.06 64.09 11.26
CA LYS A 5 17.18 62.97 10.83
C LYS A 5 17.48 61.73 11.67
N ILE A 6 16.50 61.23 12.39
CA ILE A 6 16.55 59.95 13.11
C ILE A 6 16.14 58.87 12.12
N LEU A 7 17.05 57.94 11.81
CA LEU A 7 16.75 56.72 11.07
C LEU A 7 16.25 55.67 12.08
N ALA A 8 14.99 55.26 11.95
CA ALA A 8 14.45 54.14 12.67
C ALA A 8 14.73 52.85 11.87
N THR A 9 15.59 51.97 12.39
CA THR A 9 15.82 50.64 11.86
C THR A 9 14.74 49.72 12.38
N MET A 10 13.83 49.26 11.50
CA MET A 10 12.90 48.18 11.77
C MET A 10 13.61 46.83 11.59
N THR A 11 13.84 46.10 12.67
CA THR A 11 14.25 44.70 12.66
C THR A 11 13.01 43.83 12.49
N ALA A 12 12.87 43.23 11.31
CA ALA A 12 11.86 42.23 11.06
C ALA A 12 12.32 40.89 11.65
N THR A 13 11.73 40.46 12.76
CA THR A 13 11.87 39.11 13.31
C THR A 13 11.00 38.17 12.51
N ALA A 14 11.61 37.38 11.63
CA ALA A 14 10.93 36.24 10.99
C ALA A 14 10.80 35.11 12.01
N ALA A 15 9.60 34.92 12.56
CA ALA A 15 9.27 33.72 13.34
C ALA A 15 9.15 32.54 12.40
N LEU A 16 10.13 31.62 12.42
CA LEU A 16 9.98 30.29 11.80
C LEU A 16 8.95 29.51 12.62
N MET A 17 7.75 29.37 12.08
CA MET A 17 6.76 28.43 12.55
C MET A 17 7.20 27.03 12.07
N ALA A 18 8.07 26.35 12.83
CA ALA A 18 8.31 24.91 12.67
C ALA A 18 7.07 24.19 13.20
N GLY A 19 6.20 23.77 12.28
CA GLY A 19 4.95 23.08 12.61
C GLY A 19 5.18 21.65 13.14
N PRO A 20 4.15 21.02 13.75
CA PRO A 20 4.23 19.71 14.45
C PRO A 20 4.38 18.49 13.54
N VAL A 21 4.76 18.64 12.27
CA VAL A 21 4.84 17.56 11.27
C VAL A 21 5.91 16.52 11.63
N LEU A 22 7.04 16.94 12.20
CA LEU A 22 8.14 16.03 12.54
C LEU A 22 7.83 15.03 13.66
N ALA A 23 6.89 15.34 14.55
CA ALA A 23 6.53 14.45 15.66
C ALA A 23 5.63 13.28 15.21
N ALA A 24 4.81 13.46 14.20
CA ALA A 24 3.91 12.42 13.69
C ALA A 24 4.68 11.34 12.89
N GLU A 25 5.66 11.72 12.08
CA GLU A 25 6.47 10.77 11.31
C GLU A 25 7.39 9.92 12.21
N ALA A 26 7.97 10.49 13.26
CA ALA A 26 8.78 9.76 14.22
C ALA A 26 7.95 8.71 14.99
N SER A 27 6.69 8.99 15.30
CA SER A 27 5.78 8.07 16.00
C SER A 27 5.38 6.88 15.13
N THR A 28 5.07 7.08 13.84
CA THR A 28 4.71 6.01 12.90
C THR A 28 5.89 5.08 12.61
N THR A 29 7.07 5.62 12.37
CA THR A 29 8.31 4.84 12.16
C THR A 29 8.63 3.96 13.38
N THR A 30 8.43 4.48 14.59
CA THR A 30 8.63 3.71 15.83
C THR A 30 7.61 2.56 15.94
N ALA A 31 6.33 2.81 15.62
CA ALA A 31 5.28 1.79 15.62
C ALA A 31 5.57 0.68 14.60
N PHE A 32 5.97 1.01 13.38
CA PHE A 32 6.30 0.01 12.36
C PHE A 32 7.54 -0.83 12.75
N SER A 33 8.56 -0.22 13.33
CA SER A 33 9.72 -0.94 13.88
C SER A 33 9.36 -1.88 15.03
N GLN A 34 8.35 -1.57 15.83
CA GLN A 34 7.86 -2.47 16.88
C GLN A 34 7.11 -3.66 16.27
N GLN A 35 6.29 -3.46 15.25
CA GLN A 35 5.58 -4.52 14.54
C GLN A 35 6.54 -5.53 13.90
N THR A 36 7.59 -5.07 13.21
CA THR A 36 8.60 -5.97 12.62
C THR A 36 9.37 -6.76 13.66
N ARG A 37 9.71 -6.15 14.81
CA ARG A 37 10.36 -6.85 15.94
C ARG A 37 9.43 -7.88 16.57
N ALA A 38 8.16 -7.53 16.80
CA ALA A 38 7.17 -8.46 17.34
C ALA A 38 6.95 -9.66 16.42
N ALA A 39 7.06 -9.46 15.10
CA ALA A 39 7.01 -10.53 14.09
C ALA A 39 8.32 -11.34 13.99
N GLY A 40 9.34 -11.02 14.79
CA GLY A 40 10.63 -11.73 14.80
C GLY A 40 11.51 -11.46 13.57
N LEU A 41 11.27 -10.36 12.84
CA LEU A 41 12.09 -10.01 11.68
C LEU A 41 13.48 -9.51 12.11
N SER A 42 14.52 -10.01 11.44
CA SER A 42 15.87 -9.44 11.56
C SER A 42 15.95 -8.03 10.97
N ALA A 43 17.01 -7.30 11.28
CA ALA A 43 17.25 -5.97 10.70
C ALA A 43 17.29 -6.00 9.16
N ALA A 44 17.92 -7.02 8.57
CA ALA A 44 17.98 -7.19 7.12
C ALA A 44 16.58 -7.46 6.51
N GLN A 45 15.77 -8.31 7.14
CA GLN A 45 14.40 -8.59 6.72
C GLN A 45 13.51 -7.34 6.84
N THR A 46 13.66 -6.59 7.92
CA THR A 46 12.93 -5.31 8.11
C THR A 46 13.31 -4.30 7.01
N ALA A 47 14.60 -4.16 6.70
CA ALA A 47 15.05 -3.28 5.62
C ALA A 47 14.54 -3.74 4.26
N GLY A 48 14.56 -5.05 3.97
CA GLY A 48 14.02 -5.60 2.73
C GLY A 48 12.51 -5.40 2.61
N LEU A 49 11.75 -5.53 3.70
CA LEU A 49 10.32 -5.22 3.72
C LEU A 49 10.06 -3.74 3.44
N GLN A 50 10.82 -2.83 4.08
CA GLN A 50 10.66 -1.40 3.85
C GLN A 50 10.98 -1.02 2.40
N GLN A 51 12.00 -1.63 1.78
CA GLN A 51 12.28 -1.42 0.34
C GLN A 51 11.09 -1.82 -0.55
N GLN A 52 10.38 -2.90 -0.23
CA GLN A 52 9.17 -3.29 -0.97
C GLN A 52 8.03 -2.27 -0.77
N VAL A 53 7.84 -1.79 0.46
CA VAL A 53 6.88 -0.72 0.77
C VAL A 53 7.20 0.54 -0.01
N ASP A 54 8.46 0.98 0.01
CA ASP A 54 8.91 2.19 -0.69
C ASP A 54 8.73 2.08 -2.20
N ALA A 55 9.00 0.90 -2.78
CA ALA A 55 8.77 0.64 -4.19
C ALA A 55 7.28 0.76 -4.57
N LEU A 56 6.38 0.25 -3.70
CA LEU A 56 4.94 0.37 -3.94
C LEU A 56 4.46 1.82 -3.79
N LEU A 57 4.94 2.55 -2.77
CA LEU A 57 4.64 3.97 -2.60
C LEU A 57 5.13 4.82 -3.78
N ALA A 58 6.27 4.46 -4.36
CA ALA A 58 6.80 5.15 -5.54
C ALA A 58 5.99 4.85 -6.82
N SER A 59 5.43 3.64 -6.94
CA SER A 59 4.66 3.22 -8.12
C SER A 59 3.18 3.63 -8.08
N ASP A 60 2.60 3.82 -6.88
CA ASP A 60 1.21 4.22 -6.68
C ASP A 60 1.12 5.51 -5.83
N PRO A 61 0.92 6.68 -6.45
CA PRO A 61 0.80 7.96 -5.72
C PRO A 61 -0.38 8.02 -4.73
N SER A 62 -1.38 7.14 -4.88
CA SER A 62 -2.51 7.04 -3.96
C SER A 62 -2.20 6.21 -2.72
N ALA A 63 -1.12 5.41 -2.76
CA ALA A 63 -0.76 4.51 -1.69
C ALA A 63 -0.30 5.26 -0.43
N ARG A 64 -0.65 4.70 0.73
CA ARG A 64 -0.22 5.17 2.05
C ARG A 64 0.11 3.98 2.92
N GLN A 65 1.27 3.97 3.55
CA GLN A 65 1.62 2.93 4.51
C GLN A 65 0.79 3.07 5.78
N VAL A 66 0.11 1.99 6.19
CA VAL A 66 -0.77 1.95 7.37
C VAL A 66 -0.28 0.98 8.45
N SER A 67 0.57 0.01 8.11
CA SER A 67 1.34 -0.80 9.05
C SER A 67 2.74 -1.10 8.47
N ALA A 68 3.56 -1.86 9.19
CA ALA A 68 4.90 -2.20 8.72
C ALA A 68 4.91 -2.88 7.33
N ASN A 69 3.84 -3.59 6.97
CA ASN A 69 3.72 -4.30 5.69
C ASN A 69 2.39 -4.11 4.98
N LYS A 70 1.53 -3.20 5.45
CA LYS A 70 0.23 -2.93 4.82
C LYS A 70 0.15 -1.52 4.31
N LEU A 71 -0.39 -1.38 3.10
CA LEU A 71 -0.68 -0.10 2.46
C LEU A 71 -2.16 -0.01 2.13
N SER A 72 -2.74 1.18 2.29
CA SER A 72 -4.01 1.54 1.66
C SER A 72 -3.75 2.10 0.28
N THR A 73 -4.62 1.80 -0.69
CA THR A 73 -4.56 2.28 -2.08
C THR A 73 -5.91 2.85 -2.51
N ALA A 74 -6.00 3.42 -3.69
CA ALA A 74 -7.29 3.88 -4.24
C ALA A 74 -8.31 2.73 -4.36
N GLY A 75 -7.86 1.53 -4.71
CA GLY A 75 -8.71 0.34 -4.93
C GLY A 75 -9.06 -0.43 -3.67
N GLY A 76 -8.24 -0.32 -2.63
CA GLY A 76 -8.38 -1.14 -1.44
C GLY A 76 -7.14 -1.18 -0.56
N THR A 77 -6.62 -2.37 -0.29
CA THR A 77 -5.39 -2.55 0.51
C THR A 77 -4.45 -3.56 -0.11
N VAL A 78 -3.16 -3.40 0.17
CA VAL A 78 -2.11 -4.38 -0.14
C VAL A 78 -1.40 -4.76 1.15
N VAL A 79 -1.23 -6.05 1.40
CA VAL A 79 -0.40 -6.57 2.49
C VAL A 79 0.78 -7.33 1.88
N LEU A 80 1.97 -6.84 2.12
CA LEU A 80 3.20 -7.46 1.62
C LEU A 80 3.61 -8.61 2.53
N ARG A 81 4.05 -9.72 1.93
CA ARG A 81 4.62 -10.84 2.68
C ARG A 81 6.00 -10.43 3.21
N ALA A 82 6.15 -10.47 4.53
CA ALA A 82 7.43 -10.16 5.14
C ALA A 82 8.50 -11.20 4.75
N PRO A 83 9.74 -10.78 4.47
CA PRO A 83 10.81 -11.69 4.10
C PRO A 83 11.01 -12.82 5.13
N GLY A 84 11.10 -14.06 4.64
CA GLY A 84 11.26 -15.24 5.49
C GLY A 84 9.96 -15.79 6.10
N GLN A 85 8.82 -15.12 5.89
CA GLN A 85 7.51 -15.64 6.30
C GLN A 85 6.92 -16.54 5.21
N THR A 86 6.26 -17.63 5.61
CA THR A 86 5.58 -18.54 4.70
C THR A 86 4.17 -18.07 4.36
N GLU A 87 3.55 -17.31 5.27
CA GLU A 87 2.21 -16.77 5.12
C GLU A 87 2.20 -15.25 5.21
N THR A 88 1.28 -14.63 4.51
CA THR A 88 1.07 -13.18 4.57
C THR A 88 0.10 -12.85 5.68
N ARG A 89 0.51 -11.97 6.58
CA ARG A 89 -0.28 -11.43 7.69
C ARG A 89 -0.03 -9.95 7.84
N ASP A 90 -1.04 -9.19 8.26
CA ASP A 90 -0.85 -7.80 8.67
C ASP A 90 -0.07 -7.78 10.00
N LEU A 91 1.13 -7.19 10.00
CA LEU A 91 1.99 -7.14 11.18
C LEU A 91 1.43 -6.26 12.31
N ALA A 92 0.44 -5.41 12.03
CA ALA A 92 -0.31 -4.70 13.06
C ALA A 92 -1.39 -5.57 13.74
N SER A 93 -1.79 -6.67 13.08
CA SER A 93 -2.84 -7.58 13.58
C SER A 93 -2.49 -9.02 13.21
N PRO A 94 -1.36 -9.57 13.71
CA PRO A 94 -0.80 -10.84 13.23
C PRO A 94 -1.71 -12.05 13.50
N ASP A 95 -2.58 -11.97 14.49
CA ASP A 95 -3.53 -13.04 14.85
C ASP A 95 -4.79 -13.05 13.98
N THR A 96 -4.97 -12.02 13.14
CA THR A 96 -6.14 -11.92 12.25
C THR A 96 -5.77 -12.44 10.85
N ALA A 97 -6.49 -13.48 10.40
CA ALA A 97 -6.33 -13.99 9.06
C ALA A 97 -6.80 -12.96 8.01
N LEU A 98 -6.10 -12.90 6.87
CA LEU A 98 -6.50 -12.09 5.73
C LEU A 98 -7.65 -12.81 4.98
N ALA A 99 -8.87 -12.63 5.46
CA ALA A 99 -10.06 -13.18 4.81
C ALA A 99 -10.52 -12.24 3.68
N CYS A 100 -10.95 -12.83 2.55
CA CYS A 100 -11.59 -12.07 1.49
C CYS A 100 -13.01 -11.67 1.90
N GLY A 101 -13.23 -10.39 2.10
CA GLY A 101 -14.51 -9.82 2.50
C GLY A 101 -15.61 -10.04 1.47
N ASN A 102 -16.87 -9.98 1.91
CA ASN A 102 -18.01 -9.99 0.99
C ASN A 102 -18.02 -8.67 0.18
N GLY A 103 -18.15 -8.76 -1.12
CA GLY A 103 -18.03 -7.60 -2.03
C GLY A 103 -16.61 -7.32 -2.50
N HIS A 104 -15.62 -8.15 -2.13
CA HIS A 104 -14.21 -7.94 -2.43
C HIS A 104 -13.71 -8.85 -3.57
N LEU A 105 -12.71 -8.37 -4.29
CA LEU A 105 -11.82 -9.17 -5.14
C LEU A 105 -10.47 -9.26 -4.44
N CYS A 106 -10.07 -10.45 -4.02
CA CYS A 106 -8.80 -10.68 -3.35
C CYS A 106 -7.86 -11.48 -4.25
N ILE A 107 -6.59 -11.08 -4.27
CA ILE A 107 -5.55 -11.70 -5.06
C ILE A 107 -4.36 -11.97 -4.15
N THR A 108 -3.79 -13.18 -4.27
CA THR A 108 -2.46 -13.47 -3.73
C THR A 108 -1.52 -13.71 -4.90
N ASP A 109 -0.46 -12.92 -5.01
CA ASP A 109 0.52 -13.06 -6.09
C ASP A 109 1.56 -14.16 -5.81
N GLY A 110 2.47 -14.42 -6.77
CA GLY A 110 3.52 -15.43 -6.63
C GLY A 110 4.56 -15.13 -5.54
N ASN A 111 4.70 -13.87 -5.15
CA ASN A 111 5.50 -13.46 -3.99
C ASN A 111 4.76 -13.64 -2.66
N GLY A 112 3.46 -13.98 -2.72
CA GLY A 112 2.58 -14.11 -1.58
C GLY A 112 2.02 -12.78 -1.08
N ASN A 113 2.21 -11.68 -1.79
CA ASN A 113 1.55 -10.42 -1.44
C ASN A 113 0.04 -10.56 -1.63
N ASN A 114 -0.72 -9.98 -0.71
CA ASN A 114 -2.17 -10.02 -0.74
C ASN A 114 -2.73 -8.65 -1.13
N TYR A 115 -3.56 -8.64 -2.17
CA TYR A 115 -4.26 -7.46 -2.69
C TYR A 115 -5.75 -7.65 -2.44
N ASP A 116 -6.38 -6.68 -1.80
CA ASP A 116 -7.81 -6.69 -1.47
C ASP A 116 -8.49 -5.46 -2.08
N TYR A 117 -9.25 -5.67 -3.15
CA TYR A 117 -9.99 -4.64 -3.87
C TYR A 117 -11.45 -4.64 -3.46
N TYR A 118 -11.93 -3.53 -2.91
CA TYR A 118 -13.31 -3.31 -2.50
C TYR A 118 -13.92 -2.01 -3.05
N ARG A 119 -13.18 -1.32 -3.93
CA ARG A 119 -13.67 -0.15 -4.67
C ARG A 119 -13.60 -0.40 -6.16
N CYS A 120 -14.66 -0.01 -6.88
CA CYS A 120 -14.65 -0.03 -8.33
C CYS A 120 -13.73 1.06 -8.88
N GLY A 121 -13.05 0.75 -9.98
CA GLY A 121 -12.11 1.66 -10.62
C GLY A 121 -11.22 0.90 -11.61
N TYR A 122 -10.24 1.61 -12.16
CA TYR A 122 -9.18 1.04 -12.98
C TYR A 122 -7.85 1.33 -12.27
N TYR A 123 -7.14 0.30 -11.92
CA TYR A 123 -5.98 0.40 -11.04
C TYR A 123 -4.77 -0.28 -11.66
N ASP A 124 -3.59 0.30 -11.47
CA ASP A 124 -2.33 -0.35 -11.76
C ASP A 124 -2.14 -1.55 -10.83
N PHE A 125 -1.50 -2.59 -11.36
CA PHE A 125 -1.27 -3.83 -10.64
C PHE A 125 0.18 -4.29 -10.82
N ASN A 126 0.86 -4.52 -9.72
CA ASN A 126 2.27 -4.87 -9.66
C ASN A 126 2.53 -6.30 -9.16
N GLY A 127 1.48 -7.14 -9.08
CA GLY A 127 1.62 -8.55 -8.70
C GLY A 127 2.31 -9.37 -9.79
N VAL A 128 3.06 -10.37 -9.38
CA VAL A 128 3.86 -11.21 -10.30
C VAL A 128 3.71 -12.71 -9.96
N GLY A 129 4.10 -13.56 -10.91
CA GLY A 129 4.17 -15.01 -10.72
C GLY A 129 2.81 -15.69 -10.64
N ASN A 130 2.85 -16.98 -10.34
CA ASN A 130 1.64 -17.78 -10.16
C ASN A 130 1.06 -17.58 -8.76
N GLY A 131 -0.22 -17.31 -8.71
CA GLY A 131 -0.93 -17.07 -7.47
C GLY A 131 -2.41 -17.43 -7.58
N THR A 132 -3.20 -16.92 -6.64
CA THR A 132 -4.63 -17.22 -6.52
C THR A 132 -5.48 -15.97 -6.58
N PHE A 133 -6.77 -16.14 -6.86
CA PHE A 133 -7.77 -15.11 -6.65
C PHE A 133 -9.01 -15.68 -5.96
N ASN A 134 -9.72 -14.80 -5.26
CA ASN A 134 -11.06 -15.01 -4.75
C ASN A 134 -11.91 -13.80 -5.14
N ASN A 135 -12.80 -13.99 -6.12
CA ASN A 135 -13.77 -12.99 -6.52
C ASN A 135 -15.05 -13.15 -5.67
N ASN A 136 -14.99 -12.67 -4.43
CA ASN A 136 -16.10 -12.76 -3.47
C ASN A 136 -17.05 -11.54 -3.57
N GLN A 137 -17.15 -10.92 -4.72
CA GLN A 137 -18.05 -9.82 -5.00
C GLN A 137 -19.51 -10.26 -5.07
N THR A 138 -20.43 -9.33 -5.26
CA THR A 138 -21.84 -9.64 -5.55
C THR A 138 -21.93 -10.55 -6.78
N SER A 139 -22.73 -11.60 -6.71
CA SER A 139 -22.90 -12.55 -7.81
C SER A 139 -23.20 -11.83 -9.12
N GLY A 140 -22.51 -12.21 -10.19
CA GLY A 140 -22.61 -11.59 -11.50
C GLY A 140 -21.67 -10.42 -11.73
N THR A 141 -21.01 -9.87 -10.69
CA THR A 141 -19.98 -8.82 -10.86
C THR A 141 -18.79 -9.38 -11.63
N ARG A 142 -18.35 -8.63 -12.64
CA ARG A 142 -17.24 -9.04 -13.51
C ARG A 142 -15.97 -8.25 -13.20
N ALA A 143 -14.96 -8.93 -12.68
CA ALA A 143 -13.59 -8.43 -12.61
C ALA A 143 -12.89 -8.59 -13.96
N ARG A 144 -12.07 -7.61 -14.36
CA ARG A 144 -11.29 -7.62 -15.62
C ARG A 144 -9.84 -7.35 -15.34
N PHE A 145 -9.00 -8.03 -16.11
CA PHE A 145 -7.55 -8.02 -15.98
C PHE A 145 -6.93 -7.67 -17.33
N TYR A 146 -5.97 -6.72 -17.34
CA TYR A 146 -5.49 -6.09 -18.56
C TYR A 146 -4.00 -6.24 -18.74
N ASN A 147 -3.59 -6.27 -20.01
CA ASN A 147 -2.20 -6.19 -20.45
C ASN A 147 -1.64 -4.76 -20.25
N SER A 148 -0.34 -4.59 -20.47
CA SER A 148 0.34 -3.29 -20.37
C SER A 148 -0.13 -2.25 -21.40
N ASP A 149 -0.71 -2.70 -22.52
CA ASP A 149 -1.29 -1.82 -23.55
C ASP A 149 -2.75 -1.44 -23.26
N GLY A 150 -3.31 -1.89 -22.13
CA GLY A 150 -4.70 -1.65 -21.73
C GLY A 150 -5.72 -2.56 -22.40
N SER A 151 -5.32 -3.51 -23.25
CA SER A 151 -6.24 -4.51 -23.78
C SER A 151 -6.67 -5.52 -22.71
N GLU A 152 -7.95 -5.94 -22.70
CA GLU A 152 -8.44 -6.95 -21.76
C GLU A 152 -7.75 -8.29 -22.06
N ARG A 153 -7.07 -8.85 -21.07
CA ARG A 153 -6.44 -10.15 -21.14
C ARG A 153 -7.40 -11.27 -20.84
N TRP A 154 -8.16 -11.14 -19.77
CA TRP A 154 -9.21 -12.06 -19.33
C TRP A 154 -10.11 -11.39 -18.31
N SER A 155 -11.21 -12.05 -17.99
CA SER A 155 -12.14 -11.59 -16.96
C SER A 155 -12.71 -12.78 -16.18
N ASN A 156 -13.23 -12.48 -14.98
CA ASN A 156 -13.83 -13.45 -14.08
C ASN A 156 -15.15 -12.90 -13.51
N VAL A 157 -16.14 -13.77 -13.40
CA VAL A 157 -17.45 -13.40 -12.84
C VAL A 157 -17.60 -13.98 -11.43
N ALA A 158 -18.00 -13.15 -10.49
CA ALA A 158 -18.27 -13.54 -9.11
C ALA A 158 -19.52 -14.46 -9.01
N LYS A 159 -19.57 -15.42 -8.06
CA LYS A 159 -18.50 -15.71 -7.09
C LYS A 159 -17.64 -16.83 -7.63
N ASP A 160 -16.34 -16.68 -7.59
CA ASP A 160 -15.43 -17.68 -8.11
C ASP A 160 -14.04 -17.58 -7.45
N THR A 161 -13.31 -18.68 -7.45
CA THR A 161 -11.93 -18.77 -6.97
C THR A 161 -11.08 -19.53 -7.98
N GLY A 162 -9.80 -19.20 -8.05
CA GLY A 162 -8.91 -19.90 -8.97
C GLY A 162 -7.46 -19.49 -8.84
N THR A 163 -6.68 -19.92 -9.82
CA THR A 163 -5.25 -19.58 -9.97
C THR A 163 -5.03 -18.80 -11.24
N ALA A 164 -4.03 -17.92 -11.22
CA ALA A 164 -3.62 -17.17 -12.39
C ALA A 164 -2.11 -16.88 -12.36
N ASN A 165 -1.52 -16.68 -13.54
CA ASN A 165 -0.20 -16.06 -13.64
C ASN A 165 -0.38 -14.54 -13.69
N TRP A 166 0.12 -13.86 -12.67
CA TRP A 166 -0.05 -12.42 -12.50
C TRP A 166 0.98 -11.57 -13.25
N THR A 167 2.13 -12.15 -13.62
CA THR A 167 3.20 -11.42 -14.32
C THR A 167 2.72 -10.62 -15.55
N PRO A 168 1.83 -11.13 -16.42
CA PRO A 168 1.36 -10.39 -17.58
C PRO A 168 0.14 -9.50 -17.32
N VAL A 169 -0.29 -9.34 -16.05
CA VAL A 169 -1.38 -8.45 -15.68
C VAL A 169 -0.80 -7.15 -15.17
N PHE A 170 -1.15 -6.04 -15.81
CA PHE A 170 -0.66 -4.70 -15.50
C PHE A 170 -1.72 -3.79 -14.90
N HIS A 171 -3.00 -4.06 -15.21
CA HIS A 171 -4.09 -3.28 -14.64
C HIS A 171 -5.27 -4.18 -14.28
N ILE A 172 -6.04 -3.73 -13.30
CA ILE A 172 -7.22 -4.43 -12.78
C ILE A 172 -8.41 -3.48 -12.73
N ARG A 173 -9.57 -3.97 -13.16
CA ARG A 173 -10.86 -3.38 -12.89
C ARG A 173 -11.67 -4.38 -12.06
N PRO A 174 -11.83 -4.15 -10.74
CA PRO A 174 -12.52 -5.10 -9.86
C PRO A 174 -13.99 -5.31 -10.23
N CYS A 175 -14.63 -4.26 -10.74
CA CYS A 175 -16.06 -4.30 -11.11
C CYS A 175 -16.44 -3.39 -12.28
#